data_f509f2c7f4c24582f89e55394269d3fc
#
_entry.id   f509f2c7f4c24582f89e55394269d3fc
#
_cell.length_a   1.000
_cell.length_b   1.000
_cell.length_c   1.000
_cell.angle_alpha   90.00
_cell.angle_beta   90.00
_cell.angle_gamma   90.00
#
_symmetry.space_group_name_H-M   'P 1'
#
loop_
_entity.id
_entity.type
_entity.pdbx_description
1 polymer ?
#
loop_
_entity_poly.entity_id
_entity_poly.type
_entity_poly.pdbx_seq_one_letter_code
_entity_poly.pdbx_strand_id
1 'polypeptide(L)'
;AGFPGIPLAIVYPDKRFILAESRHKRTQFLSIVQNSLQLNNIEIYPHLVTEKSFFEVSGVITRAVESIDETLHRCHHFLQQGNIVLLMKGPSVDEENITLCDSYSKIMDQPYTLPATSYKRRLIVYKKTDGIIKKTYFINKEGRSGDGLAITSGDNKRYRELKKIITDPRKCSMSTVVGKKIIKELVSSHPQLCRYIVLYDEYAETDTELMQIIADFGHQRIILLKKALFNEIDVLGNNQPILVIDVPPITPWNMDTQGLSLMIPFQDPVNVGAAIRSAVAFGVNNIIICKNAAYPFHPKAIRSSAGAVFHCTLWQGPPLYQHQPDFIELSYPIIALDLEGINIYDFTFPEDAVLLAGVEGQGLHSIKNCIRVTIPIQVVESLNATVALSIALYEWHKQTTISC
;
A
#
# COMPACT_ATOMS: atom_id res chain seq x y z
N ALA A 1 38.14 -14.23 -0.23
CA ALA A 1 38.07 -14.98 -1.47
C ALA A 1 38.39 -16.45 -1.24
N GLY A 2 37.51 -17.34 -1.64
CA GLY A 2 37.73 -18.78 -1.69
C GLY A 2 37.57 -19.58 -0.41
N PHE A 3 37.60 -18.98 0.77
CA PHE A 3 37.37 -19.71 2.02
C PHE A 3 35.96 -19.47 2.54
N PRO A 4 35.18 -20.50 2.93
CA PRO A 4 35.57 -21.93 3.00
C PRO A 4 35.36 -22.74 1.69
N GLY A 5 34.89 -22.12 0.58
CA GLY A 5 34.45 -22.81 -0.61
C GLY A 5 35.52 -23.68 -1.28
N ILE A 6 36.75 -23.20 -1.47
CA ILE A 6 37.84 -23.99 -2.09
C ILE A 6 38.19 -25.23 -1.24
N PRO A 7 38.46 -25.14 0.08
CA PRO A 7 38.70 -26.31 0.91
C PRO A 7 37.55 -27.33 0.86
N LEU A 8 36.32 -26.84 0.86
CA LEU A 8 35.15 -27.73 0.76
C LEU A 8 35.05 -28.43 -0.61
N ALA A 9 35.36 -27.73 -1.66
CA ALA A 9 35.37 -28.32 -3.01
C ALA A 9 36.43 -29.42 -3.16
N ILE A 10 37.59 -29.27 -2.49
CA ILE A 10 38.61 -30.30 -2.46
C ILE A 10 38.14 -31.55 -1.67
N VAL A 11 37.51 -31.33 -0.50
CA VAL A 11 37.09 -32.42 0.37
C VAL A 11 35.83 -33.15 -0.16
N TYR A 12 34.98 -32.42 -0.89
CA TYR A 12 33.72 -32.96 -1.43
C TYR A 12 33.68 -32.84 -2.96
N PRO A 13 34.44 -33.63 -3.70
CA PRO A 13 34.56 -33.54 -5.16
C PRO A 13 33.24 -33.81 -5.91
N ASP A 14 32.32 -34.57 -5.29
CA ASP A 14 31.00 -34.90 -5.84
C ASP A 14 29.97 -33.80 -5.64
N LYS A 15 30.31 -32.71 -4.92
CA LYS A 15 29.42 -31.56 -4.69
C LYS A 15 29.84 -30.38 -5.56
N ARG A 16 28.86 -29.70 -6.18
CA ARG A 16 29.07 -28.46 -6.93
C ARG A 16 29.10 -27.26 -5.98
N PHE A 17 30.06 -26.37 -6.19
CA PHE A 17 30.22 -25.14 -5.43
C PHE A 17 30.19 -23.92 -6.35
N ILE A 18 29.37 -22.92 -5.99
CA ILE A 18 29.34 -21.60 -6.64
C ILE A 18 30.03 -20.61 -5.71
N LEU A 19 31.15 -20.02 -6.18
CA LEU A 19 31.94 -19.05 -5.42
C LEU A 19 31.57 -17.64 -5.88
N ALA A 20 30.76 -16.92 -5.09
CA ALA A 20 30.39 -15.55 -5.38
C ALA A 20 31.43 -14.55 -4.81
N GLU A 21 32.00 -13.73 -5.67
CA GLU A 21 32.96 -12.69 -5.31
C GLU A 21 32.87 -11.50 -6.30
N SER A 22 32.56 -10.32 -5.82
CA SER A 22 32.37 -9.13 -6.66
C SER A 22 33.65 -8.38 -7.02
N ARG A 23 34.73 -8.59 -6.27
CA ARG A 23 36.00 -7.88 -6.47
C ARG A 23 36.84 -8.56 -7.56
N HIS A 24 37.05 -7.90 -8.68
CA HIS A 24 37.74 -8.42 -9.85
C HIS A 24 39.09 -9.11 -9.54
N LYS A 25 39.97 -8.49 -8.74
CA LYS A 25 41.27 -9.10 -8.38
C LYS A 25 41.12 -10.42 -7.60
N ARG A 26 40.07 -10.55 -6.78
CA ARG A 26 39.80 -11.77 -6.03
C ARG A 26 39.16 -12.84 -6.90
N THR A 27 38.35 -12.44 -7.88
CA THR A 27 37.77 -13.34 -8.87
C THR A 27 38.87 -13.95 -9.73
N GLN A 28 39.83 -13.14 -10.20
CA GLN A 28 41.01 -13.65 -10.92
C GLN A 28 41.82 -14.65 -10.09
N PHE A 29 42.06 -14.35 -8.79
CA PHE A 29 42.71 -15.28 -7.89
C PHE A 29 41.96 -16.62 -7.79
N LEU A 30 40.63 -16.60 -7.67
CA LEU A 30 39.82 -17.81 -7.62
C LEU A 30 39.98 -18.65 -8.90
N SER A 31 40.00 -18.00 -10.07
CA SER A 31 40.22 -18.68 -11.37
C SER A 31 41.61 -19.32 -11.47
N ILE A 32 42.66 -18.64 -10.99
CA ILE A 32 44.02 -19.20 -10.95
C ILE A 32 44.07 -20.43 -10.04
N VAL A 33 43.48 -20.36 -8.83
CA VAL A 33 43.44 -21.51 -7.91
C VAL A 33 42.63 -22.66 -8.47
N GLN A 34 41.47 -22.39 -9.05
CA GLN A 34 40.62 -23.39 -9.68
C GLN A 34 41.41 -24.17 -10.75
N ASN A 35 42.08 -23.46 -11.64
CA ASN A 35 42.88 -24.07 -12.73
C ASN A 35 44.09 -24.83 -12.18
N SER A 36 44.84 -24.25 -11.23
CA SER A 36 46.03 -24.86 -10.66
C SER A 36 45.75 -26.15 -9.91
N LEU A 37 44.60 -26.22 -9.23
CA LEU A 37 44.17 -27.39 -8.48
C LEU A 37 43.23 -28.31 -9.26
N GLN A 38 42.92 -27.99 -10.51
CA GLN A 38 42.03 -28.74 -11.42
C GLN A 38 40.64 -29.03 -10.79
N LEU A 39 40.05 -28.02 -10.10
CA LEU A 39 38.78 -28.15 -9.41
C LEU A 39 37.62 -27.96 -10.41
N ASN A 40 37.11 -29.08 -10.95
CA ASN A 40 36.04 -29.07 -11.95
C ASN A 40 34.66 -28.90 -11.33
N ASN A 41 34.53 -28.97 -10.01
CA ASN A 41 33.30 -28.84 -9.26
C ASN A 41 33.05 -27.41 -8.70
N ILE A 42 33.84 -26.43 -9.16
CA ILE A 42 33.69 -25.02 -8.79
C ILE A 42 33.18 -24.22 -10.01
N GLU A 43 32.20 -23.36 -9.74
CA GLU A 43 31.76 -22.29 -10.63
C GLU A 43 32.03 -20.94 -9.97
N ILE A 44 32.59 -19.99 -10.69
CA ILE A 44 32.89 -18.64 -10.15
C ILE A 44 31.81 -17.68 -10.66
N TYR A 45 31.09 -17.06 -9.72
CA TYR A 45 30.13 -16.01 -9.98
C TYR A 45 30.74 -14.64 -9.68
N PRO A 46 31.15 -13.85 -10.72
CA PRO A 46 31.97 -12.64 -10.56
C PRO A 46 31.15 -11.39 -10.19
N HIS A 47 30.02 -11.53 -9.53
CA HIS A 47 29.14 -10.44 -9.14
C HIS A 47 28.75 -10.52 -7.68
N LEU A 48 28.21 -9.41 -7.16
CA LEU A 48 27.56 -9.39 -5.85
C LEU A 48 26.26 -10.19 -5.94
N VAL A 49 26.04 -11.05 -4.96
CA VAL A 49 24.74 -11.70 -4.79
C VAL A 49 23.74 -10.65 -4.31
N THR A 50 22.64 -10.51 -5.03
CA THR A 50 21.55 -9.59 -4.72
C THR A 50 20.23 -10.36 -4.65
N GLU A 51 19.14 -9.71 -4.26
CA GLU A 51 17.80 -10.29 -4.27
C GLU A 51 17.32 -10.70 -5.69
N LYS A 52 18.00 -10.26 -6.74
CA LYS A 52 17.73 -10.63 -8.15
C LYS A 52 18.57 -11.80 -8.64
N SER A 53 19.56 -12.25 -7.86
CA SER A 53 20.42 -13.38 -8.21
C SER A 53 19.69 -14.69 -7.99
N PHE A 54 19.73 -15.61 -8.92
CA PHE A 54 19.07 -16.92 -8.82
C PHE A 54 20.10 -18.04 -8.88
N PHE A 55 20.05 -18.98 -7.93
CA PHE A 55 20.91 -20.15 -7.87
C PHE A 55 20.12 -21.40 -7.48
N GLU A 56 20.37 -22.50 -8.16
CA GLU A 56 19.89 -23.82 -7.73
C GLU A 56 20.91 -24.43 -6.78
N VAL A 57 20.75 -24.19 -5.49
CA VAL A 57 21.65 -24.65 -4.44
C VAL A 57 20.88 -25.21 -3.25
N SER A 58 21.47 -26.22 -2.58
CA SER A 58 20.90 -26.81 -1.36
C SER A 58 21.36 -26.11 -0.08
N GLY A 59 22.24 -25.14 -0.19
CA GLY A 59 22.69 -24.35 0.96
C GLY A 59 23.63 -23.21 0.58
N VAL A 60 23.78 -22.28 1.51
CA VAL A 60 24.68 -21.13 1.41
C VAL A 60 25.64 -21.13 2.58
N ILE A 61 26.91 -20.85 2.33
CA ILE A 61 27.96 -20.71 3.36
C ILE A 61 28.57 -19.32 3.25
N THR A 62 28.58 -18.59 4.36
CA THR A 62 29.21 -17.25 4.41
C THR A 62 30.22 -17.14 5.56
N ARG A 63 31.22 -16.27 5.36
CA ARG A 63 32.21 -15.91 6.38
C ARG A 63 32.42 -14.41 6.42
N ALA A 64 32.05 -13.78 7.54
CA ALA A 64 32.30 -12.35 7.83
C ALA A 64 31.86 -11.41 6.68
N VAL A 65 30.67 -11.62 6.11
CA VAL A 65 30.17 -10.81 4.99
C VAL A 65 29.31 -9.66 5.50
N GLU A 66 28.25 -9.96 6.23
CA GLU A 66 27.25 -8.99 6.71
C GLU A 66 26.56 -9.55 7.97
N SER A 67 25.54 -8.88 8.49
CA SER A 67 24.72 -9.41 9.60
C SER A 67 24.04 -10.74 9.22
N ILE A 68 23.56 -11.47 10.23
CA ILE A 68 22.84 -12.73 10.00
C ILE A 68 21.55 -12.43 9.21
N ASP A 69 20.82 -11.43 9.66
CA ASP A 69 19.53 -11.05 9.09
C ASP A 69 19.65 -10.67 7.61
N GLU A 70 20.59 -9.80 7.25
CA GLU A 70 20.87 -9.42 5.86
C GLU A 70 21.24 -10.62 4.99
N THR A 71 22.02 -11.56 5.52
CA THR A 71 22.39 -12.78 4.78
C THR A 71 21.17 -13.67 4.52
N LEU A 72 20.30 -13.87 5.51
CA LEU A 72 19.09 -14.66 5.39
C LEU A 72 18.13 -14.02 4.36
N HIS A 73 17.92 -12.72 4.40
CA HIS A 73 17.11 -11.99 3.43
C HIS A 73 17.66 -12.13 2.01
N ARG A 74 18.97 -11.94 1.83
CA ARG A 74 19.64 -12.03 0.53
C ARG A 74 19.52 -13.39 -0.13
N CYS A 75 19.51 -14.47 0.66
CA CYS A 75 19.45 -15.84 0.16
C CYS A 75 18.04 -16.39 0.03
N HIS A 76 17.05 -15.71 0.62
CA HIS A 76 15.71 -16.26 0.79
C HIS A 76 15.04 -16.68 -0.52
N HIS A 77 15.12 -15.85 -1.55
CA HIS A 77 14.35 -16.04 -2.79
C HIS A 77 14.83 -17.21 -3.63
N PHE A 78 16.09 -17.64 -3.53
CA PHE A 78 16.61 -18.80 -4.30
C PHE A 78 16.81 -20.07 -3.46
N LEU A 79 16.74 -19.99 -2.12
CA LEU A 79 16.77 -21.18 -1.29
C LEU A 79 15.39 -21.84 -1.23
N GLN A 80 15.35 -23.16 -1.33
CA GLN A 80 14.12 -23.92 -1.15
C GLN A 80 13.90 -24.29 0.33
N GLN A 81 12.68 -24.64 0.69
CA GLN A 81 12.37 -25.19 2.01
C GLN A 81 13.28 -26.37 2.34
N GLY A 82 13.74 -26.42 3.57
CA GLY A 82 14.67 -27.44 4.05
C GLY A 82 16.14 -27.15 3.76
N ASN A 83 16.47 -26.19 2.88
CA ASN A 83 17.84 -25.78 2.61
C ASN A 83 18.43 -24.98 3.79
N ILE A 84 19.76 -24.94 3.86
CA ILE A 84 20.47 -24.39 5.01
C ILE A 84 21.31 -23.16 4.65
N VAL A 85 21.48 -22.27 5.64
CA VAL A 85 22.44 -21.17 5.63
C VAL A 85 23.41 -21.36 6.76
N LEU A 86 24.69 -21.54 6.44
CA LEU A 86 25.77 -21.78 7.38
C LEU A 86 26.62 -20.52 7.50
N LEU A 87 26.73 -19.97 8.69
CA LEU A 87 27.36 -18.69 9.01
C LEU A 87 28.59 -18.90 9.90
N MET A 88 29.75 -18.47 9.39
CA MET A 88 31.00 -18.45 10.18
C MET A 88 31.21 -17.08 10.77
N LYS A 89 30.92 -16.90 12.05
CA LYS A 89 30.89 -15.62 12.76
C LYS A 89 32.01 -15.47 13.81
N GLY A 90 32.25 -14.24 14.19
CA GLY A 90 33.13 -13.88 15.32
C GLY A 90 32.43 -14.06 16.68
N PRO A 91 33.16 -13.74 17.80
CA PRO A 91 32.61 -13.84 19.14
C PRO A 91 31.51 -12.79 19.44
N SER A 92 31.52 -11.64 18.73
CA SER A 92 30.53 -10.55 18.90
C SER A 92 29.15 -10.82 18.35
N VAL A 93 28.88 -12.02 17.83
CA VAL A 93 27.57 -12.37 17.26
C VAL A 93 26.42 -12.32 18.28
N ASP A 94 26.72 -12.43 19.56
CA ASP A 94 25.70 -12.32 20.63
C ASP A 94 25.18 -10.89 20.80
N GLU A 95 25.88 -9.89 20.24
CA GLU A 95 25.51 -8.47 20.24
C GLU A 95 24.71 -8.09 18.98
N GLU A 96 24.67 -8.99 17.97
CA GLU A 96 23.85 -8.76 16.78
C GLU A 96 22.37 -8.88 17.17
N ASN A 97 21.60 -7.82 16.98
CA ASN A 97 20.12 -7.88 17.04
C ASN A 97 19.62 -8.71 15.87
N ILE A 98 19.41 -9.99 16.12
CA ILE A 98 18.84 -10.93 15.13
C ILE A 98 17.33 -10.78 15.17
N THR A 99 16.78 -9.97 14.27
CA THR A 99 15.37 -10.01 13.95
C THR A 99 15.13 -11.28 13.14
N LEU A 100 14.82 -12.36 13.83
CA LEU A 100 14.56 -13.68 13.21
C LEU A 100 13.46 -13.55 12.18
N CYS A 101 13.82 -13.81 10.95
CA CYS A 101 12.87 -14.10 9.91
C CYS A 101 12.12 -15.40 10.28
N ASP A 102 10.80 -15.36 10.47
CA ASP A 102 9.98 -16.55 10.79
C ASP A 102 10.18 -17.70 9.77
N SER A 103 10.79 -17.38 8.62
CA SER A 103 11.12 -18.34 7.56
C SER A 103 12.39 -19.17 7.81
N TYR A 104 13.08 -18.96 8.91
CA TYR A 104 14.28 -19.71 9.24
C TYR A 104 14.31 -20.13 10.70
N SER A 105 14.64 -21.38 10.97
CA SER A 105 14.90 -21.89 12.31
C SER A 105 16.41 -22.06 12.52
N LYS A 106 16.95 -21.53 13.63
CA LYS A 106 18.32 -21.83 14.04
C LYS A 106 18.42 -23.27 14.53
N ILE A 107 19.15 -24.10 13.80
CA ILE A 107 19.27 -25.54 14.10
C ILE A 107 20.61 -25.90 14.73
N MET A 108 21.63 -25.00 14.66
CA MET A 108 22.93 -25.22 15.27
C MET A 108 23.55 -23.88 15.65
N ASP A 109 24.28 -23.89 16.77
CA ASP A 109 25.10 -22.78 17.22
C ASP A 109 26.29 -23.34 18.00
N GLN A 110 27.39 -23.60 17.30
CA GLN A 110 28.55 -24.30 17.81
C GLN A 110 29.75 -23.33 17.97
N PRO A 111 30.17 -23.00 19.19
CA PRO A 111 31.41 -22.30 19.40
C PRO A 111 32.61 -23.21 19.14
N TYR A 112 33.68 -22.65 18.58
CA TYR A 112 34.96 -23.34 18.38
C TYR A 112 36.11 -22.38 18.47
N THR A 113 37.31 -22.91 18.73
CA THR A 113 38.56 -22.14 18.75
C THR A 113 39.38 -22.52 17.52
N LEU A 114 39.97 -21.54 16.83
CA LEU A 114 40.85 -21.83 15.70
C LEU A 114 42.10 -22.57 16.19
N PRO A 115 42.48 -23.69 15.52
CA PRO A 115 43.68 -24.45 15.91
C PRO A 115 44.91 -23.59 16.03
N ALA A 116 45.73 -23.86 17.05
CA ALA A 116 46.93 -23.12 17.37
C ALA A 116 46.74 -21.61 17.68
N THR A 117 45.55 -21.18 18.04
CA THR A 117 45.28 -19.78 18.42
C THR A 117 44.29 -19.71 19.60
N SER A 118 44.16 -18.52 20.21
CA SER A 118 43.14 -18.21 21.21
C SER A 118 41.84 -17.64 20.60
N TYR A 119 41.72 -17.57 19.26
CA TYR A 119 40.59 -16.93 18.60
C TYR A 119 39.33 -17.81 18.63
N LYS A 120 38.32 -17.33 19.36
CA LYS A 120 37.00 -17.94 19.41
C LYS A 120 36.19 -17.58 18.17
N ARG A 121 35.42 -18.53 17.66
CA ARG A 121 34.52 -18.42 16.52
C ARG A 121 33.21 -19.17 16.82
N ARG A 122 32.19 -18.90 16.04
CA ARG A 122 30.91 -19.61 16.11
C ARG A 122 30.51 -20.06 14.71
N LEU A 123 30.00 -21.27 14.64
CA LEU A 123 29.36 -21.84 13.46
C LEU A 123 27.86 -21.88 13.73
N ILE A 124 27.09 -21.08 13.02
CA ILE A 124 25.66 -20.96 13.20
C ILE A 124 24.98 -21.48 11.94
N VAL A 125 23.97 -22.34 12.10
CA VAL A 125 23.23 -22.90 10.96
C VAL A 125 21.76 -22.58 11.13
N TYR A 126 21.20 -21.98 10.07
CA TYR A 126 19.77 -21.77 9.92
C TYR A 126 19.23 -22.71 8.84
N LYS A 127 18.05 -23.26 9.06
CA LYS A 127 17.30 -24.06 8.10
C LYS A 127 16.07 -23.27 7.64
N LYS A 128 15.86 -23.20 6.33
CA LYS A 128 14.67 -22.55 5.79
C LYS A 128 13.43 -23.37 6.10
N THR A 129 12.41 -22.71 6.64
CA THR A 129 11.09 -23.24 7.00
C THR A 129 10.01 -22.64 6.10
N ASP A 130 8.76 -22.99 6.30
CA ASP A 130 7.61 -22.42 5.59
C ASP A 130 7.12 -21.08 6.15
N GLY A 131 7.87 -20.48 7.08
CA GLY A 131 7.49 -19.23 7.71
C GLY A 131 7.43 -18.05 6.72
N ILE A 132 6.59 -17.07 7.03
CA ILE A 132 6.46 -15.83 6.27
C ILE A 132 7.60 -14.89 6.68
N ILE A 133 8.33 -14.32 5.70
CA ILE A 133 9.32 -13.27 5.95
C ILE A 133 8.57 -12.04 6.47
N LYS A 134 9.05 -11.50 7.60
CA LYS A 134 8.65 -10.18 8.08
C LYS A 134 9.80 -9.20 7.85
N LYS A 135 9.59 -8.22 7.01
CA LYS A 135 10.50 -7.07 6.96
C LYS A 135 10.11 -6.09 8.05
N THR A 136 11.01 -5.83 9.00
CA THR A 136 10.81 -4.86 10.07
C THR A 136 11.59 -3.58 9.77
N TYR A 137 10.94 -2.45 9.91
CA TYR A 137 11.49 -1.12 9.67
C TYR A 137 11.74 -0.42 11.01
N PHE A 138 12.95 0.11 11.24
CA PHE A 138 13.24 0.79 12.51
C PHE A 138 14.15 2.00 12.37
N ILE A 139 14.07 2.85 13.40
CA ILE A 139 14.94 3.99 13.62
C ILE A 139 15.93 3.60 14.73
N ASN A 140 17.22 3.67 14.45
CA ASN A 140 18.25 3.35 15.44
C ASN A 140 18.28 4.37 16.60
N LYS A 141 19.10 4.10 17.63
CA LYS A 141 19.25 4.98 18.81
C LYS A 141 19.73 6.39 18.46
N GLU A 142 20.39 6.56 17.33
CA GLU A 142 20.87 7.85 16.83
C GLU A 142 19.81 8.64 16.04
N GLY A 143 18.59 8.10 15.91
CA GLY A 143 17.52 8.73 15.16
C GLY A 143 17.66 8.60 13.64
N ARG A 144 18.44 7.62 13.16
CA ARG A 144 18.63 7.34 11.73
C ARG A 144 17.94 6.05 11.33
N SER A 145 17.63 5.92 10.05
CA SER A 145 17.13 4.69 9.43
C SER A 145 17.91 4.37 8.18
N GLY A 146 18.22 3.08 7.98
CA GLY A 146 18.71 2.56 6.70
C GLY A 146 17.63 2.45 5.63
N ASP A 147 16.36 2.43 6.05
CA ASP A 147 15.20 2.18 5.18
C ASP A 147 14.45 3.44 4.73
N GLY A 148 14.91 4.64 5.08
CA GLY A 148 14.25 5.88 4.68
C GLY A 148 14.58 7.10 5.52
N LEU A 149 13.76 8.15 5.39
CA LEU A 149 13.87 9.36 6.19
C LEU A 149 13.29 9.14 7.59
N ALA A 150 14.14 9.13 8.61
CA ALA A 150 13.72 9.02 10.01
C ALA A 150 13.26 10.37 10.57
N ILE A 151 12.08 10.40 11.19
CA ILE A 151 11.54 11.57 11.89
C ILE A 151 11.21 11.19 13.33
N THR A 152 11.88 11.83 14.28
CA THR A 152 11.80 11.54 15.72
C THR A 152 11.18 12.67 16.53
N SER A 153 10.97 13.84 15.93
CA SER A 153 10.40 15.03 16.60
C SER A 153 9.20 15.58 15.84
N GLY A 154 8.19 16.02 16.59
CA GLY A 154 7.00 16.72 16.08
C GLY A 154 7.31 18.09 15.45
N ASP A 155 8.46 18.69 15.77
CA ASP A 155 8.91 19.97 15.21
C ASP A 155 9.48 19.83 13.78
N ASN A 156 9.67 18.61 13.31
CA ASN A 156 10.16 18.37 11.95
C ASN A 156 9.20 18.98 10.90
N LYS A 157 9.76 19.71 9.95
CA LYS A 157 8.98 20.40 8.91
C LYS A 157 8.11 19.43 8.11
N ARG A 158 8.65 18.27 7.68
CA ARG A 158 7.89 17.25 6.94
C ARG A 158 6.78 16.62 7.79
N TYR A 159 7.00 16.42 9.08
CA TYR A 159 5.94 15.94 9.95
C TYR A 159 4.77 16.93 10.06
N ARG A 160 5.08 18.22 10.19
CA ARG A 160 4.04 19.27 10.19
C ARG A 160 3.29 19.36 8.86
N GLU A 161 3.96 19.13 7.73
CA GLU A 161 3.34 19.00 6.41
C GLU A 161 2.40 17.81 6.34
N LEU A 162 2.83 16.63 6.83
CA LEU A 162 1.97 15.43 6.94
C LEU A 162 0.70 15.70 7.74
N LYS A 163 0.82 16.34 8.91
CA LYS A 163 -0.36 16.72 9.71
C LYS A 163 -1.32 17.63 8.94
N LYS A 164 -0.82 18.59 8.17
CA LYS A 164 -1.67 19.47 7.34
C LYS A 164 -2.38 18.68 6.24
N ILE A 165 -1.70 17.77 5.55
CA ILE A 165 -2.30 16.92 4.50
C ILE A 165 -3.47 16.12 5.07
N ILE A 166 -3.35 15.61 6.29
CA ILE A 166 -4.38 14.80 6.93
C ILE A 166 -5.55 15.65 7.41
N THR A 167 -5.27 16.82 7.99
CA THR A 167 -6.31 17.69 8.55
C THR A 167 -7.05 18.50 7.49
N ASP A 168 -6.37 18.93 6.43
CA ASP A 168 -6.95 19.71 5.34
C ASP A 168 -6.35 19.33 3.97
N PRO A 169 -6.70 18.14 3.46
CA PRO A 169 -6.15 17.64 2.18
C PRO A 169 -6.54 18.53 0.99
N ARG A 170 -7.68 19.23 1.07
CA ARG A 170 -8.14 20.14 0.01
C ARG A 170 -7.14 21.29 -0.23
N LYS A 171 -6.60 21.87 0.84
CA LYS A 171 -5.61 22.97 0.73
C LYS A 171 -4.22 22.51 0.30
N CYS A 172 -3.90 21.25 0.54
CA CYS A 172 -2.57 20.70 0.24
C CYS A 172 -2.44 20.10 -1.15
N SER A 173 -3.55 19.95 -1.90
CA SER A 173 -3.60 19.18 -3.16
C SER A 173 -3.00 17.77 -3.02
N MET A 174 -2.99 17.24 -1.79
CA MET A 174 -2.50 15.93 -1.42
C MET A 174 -3.46 15.27 -0.44
N SER A 175 -3.42 13.95 -0.35
CA SER A 175 -4.18 13.19 0.63
C SER A 175 -3.40 11.98 1.10
N THR A 176 -4.00 11.23 2.04
CA THR A 176 -3.46 9.98 2.56
C THR A 176 -4.40 8.82 2.29
N VAL A 177 -3.81 7.71 1.90
CA VAL A 177 -4.49 6.44 1.65
C VAL A 177 -4.03 5.43 2.68
N VAL A 178 -4.95 4.79 3.36
CA VAL A 178 -4.70 3.77 4.37
C VAL A 178 -5.44 2.50 3.99
N GLY A 179 -4.77 1.37 4.11
CA GLY A 179 -5.32 0.06 3.79
C GLY A 179 -4.57 -0.63 2.66
N LYS A 180 -4.01 -1.79 2.99
CA LYS A 180 -3.10 -2.55 2.09
C LYS A 180 -3.70 -2.77 0.71
N LYS A 181 -4.98 -3.17 0.61
CA LYS A 181 -5.64 -3.42 -0.67
C LYS A 181 -5.69 -2.17 -1.55
N ILE A 182 -6.09 -1.01 -0.98
CA ILE A 182 -6.22 0.24 -1.73
C ILE A 182 -4.83 0.74 -2.15
N ILE A 183 -3.81 0.60 -1.28
CA ILE A 183 -2.43 0.98 -1.61
C ILE A 183 -1.92 0.16 -2.80
N LYS A 184 -2.10 -1.16 -2.78
CA LYS A 184 -1.68 -2.05 -3.87
C LYS A 184 -2.34 -1.68 -5.20
N GLU A 185 -3.66 -1.51 -5.17
CA GLU A 185 -4.44 -1.12 -6.33
C GLU A 185 -3.99 0.23 -6.90
N LEU A 186 -3.81 1.24 -6.03
CA LEU A 186 -3.44 2.58 -6.45
C LEU A 186 -2.02 2.65 -7.02
N VAL A 187 -1.06 1.95 -6.41
CA VAL A 187 0.31 1.88 -6.92
C VAL A 187 0.36 1.19 -8.28
N SER A 188 -0.49 0.20 -8.51
CA SER A 188 -0.58 -0.50 -9.80
C SER A 188 -1.27 0.34 -10.87
N SER A 189 -2.41 0.98 -10.55
CA SER A 189 -3.26 1.67 -11.53
C SER A 189 -2.90 3.14 -11.73
N HIS A 190 -2.41 3.83 -10.68
CA HIS A 190 -2.10 5.26 -10.68
C HIS A 190 -0.74 5.58 -10.02
N PRO A 191 0.37 4.96 -10.45
CA PRO A 191 1.69 5.13 -9.81
C PRO A 191 2.17 6.60 -9.81
N GLN A 192 1.71 7.40 -10.78
CA GLN A 192 2.03 8.82 -10.92
C GLN A 192 1.48 9.67 -9.77
N LEU A 193 0.40 9.24 -9.10
CA LEU A 193 -0.15 9.94 -7.95
C LEU A 193 0.62 9.64 -6.66
N CYS A 194 1.34 8.52 -6.61
CA CYS A 194 1.98 8.03 -5.39
C CYS A 194 3.25 8.82 -5.07
N ARG A 195 3.33 9.46 -3.90
CA ARG A 195 4.46 10.28 -3.49
C ARG A 195 5.42 9.55 -2.57
N TYR A 196 5.00 9.16 -1.39
CA TYR A 196 5.81 8.46 -0.40
C TYR A 196 4.96 7.63 0.56
N ILE A 197 5.58 6.63 1.16
CA ILE A 197 4.97 5.77 2.17
C ILE A 197 5.47 6.18 3.55
N VAL A 198 4.56 6.29 4.50
CA VAL A 198 4.85 6.56 5.91
C VAL A 198 4.62 5.27 6.70
N LEU A 199 5.65 4.86 7.42
CA LEU A 199 5.66 3.72 8.32
C LEU A 199 6.00 4.19 9.75
N TYR A 200 5.71 3.38 10.75
CA TYR A 200 6.20 3.64 12.09
C TYR A 200 7.44 2.79 12.40
N ASP A 201 8.22 3.26 13.37
CA ASP A 201 9.33 2.54 13.94
C ASP A 201 8.87 1.17 14.49
N GLU A 202 9.57 0.10 14.16
CA GLU A 202 9.22 -1.30 14.45
C GLU A 202 8.04 -1.84 13.61
N TYR A 203 7.62 -1.13 12.56
CA TYR A 203 6.62 -1.69 11.64
C TYR A 203 7.15 -2.98 11.01
N ALA A 204 6.39 -4.05 11.15
CA ALA A 204 6.69 -5.35 10.56
C ALA A 204 5.64 -5.72 9.50
N GLU A 205 6.08 -5.93 8.28
CA GLU A 205 5.22 -6.33 7.16
C GLU A 205 5.41 -7.81 6.83
N THR A 206 4.30 -8.50 6.59
CA THR A 206 4.28 -9.93 6.23
C THR A 206 3.67 -10.18 4.85
N ASP A 207 2.99 -9.19 4.29
CA ASP A 207 2.42 -9.27 2.95
C ASP A 207 3.54 -9.04 1.93
N THR A 208 3.90 -10.09 1.20
CA THR A 208 5.04 -10.09 0.27
C THR A 208 4.89 -9.09 -0.88
N GLU A 209 3.67 -8.91 -1.38
CA GLU A 209 3.38 -7.96 -2.44
C GLU A 209 3.53 -6.52 -1.93
N LEU A 210 3.02 -6.22 -0.74
CA LEU A 210 3.18 -4.91 -0.13
C LEU A 210 4.64 -4.63 0.26
N MET A 211 5.40 -5.63 0.71
CA MET A 211 6.85 -5.51 0.93
C MET A 211 7.57 -5.12 -0.35
N GLN A 212 7.22 -5.74 -1.47
CA GLN A 212 7.82 -5.41 -2.77
C GLN A 212 7.47 -3.97 -3.17
N ILE A 213 6.20 -3.58 -3.05
CA ILE A 213 5.77 -2.21 -3.31
C ILE A 213 6.56 -1.21 -2.47
N ILE A 214 6.70 -1.43 -1.16
CA ILE A 214 7.47 -0.54 -0.28
C ILE A 214 8.95 -0.48 -0.71
N ALA A 215 9.53 -1.61 -1.09
CA ALA A 215 10.91 -1.66 -1.59
C ALA A 215 11.10 -0.86 -2.89
N ASP A 216 10.13 -0.94 -3.80
CA ASP A 216 10.15 -0.25 -5.10
C ASP A 216 10.01 1.28 -4.97
N PHE A 217 9.42 1.76 -3.87
CA PHE A 217 9.44 3.20 -3.55
C PHE A 217 10.86 3.73 -3.31
N GLY A 218 11.78 2.85 -2.85
CA GLY A 218 13.15 3.21 -2.49
C GLY A 218 13.24 4.08 -1.23
N HIS A 219 14.41 4.11 -0.63
CA HIS A 219 14.65 4.79 0.66
C HIS A 219 14.27 6.28 0.69
N GLN A 220 14.37 6.97 -0.45
CA GLN A 220 14.07 8.41 -0.54
C GLN A 220 12.56 8.72 -0.41
N ARG A 221 11.71 7.75 -0.66
CA ARG A 221 10.25 7.85 -0.64
C ARG A 221 9.61 7.10 0.53
N ILE A 222 10.41 6.65 1.49
CA ILE A 222 9.94 6.05 2.76
C ILE A 222 10.19 7.05 3.88
N ILE A 223 9.18 7.29 4.70
CA ILE A 223 9.25 8.09 5.92
C ILE A 223 8.98 7.18 7.11
N LEU A 224 9.94 7.09 8.02
CA LEU A 224 9.81 6.37 9.28
C LEU A 224 9.56 7.35 10.43
N LEU A 225 8.45 7.19 11.12
CA LEU A 225 8.08 7.98 12.28
C LEU A 225 8.28 7.17 13.55
N LYS A 226 8.67 7.83 14.64
CA LYS A 226 8.48 7.23 15.97
C LYS A 226 7.00 6.89 16.18
N LYS A 227 6.70 5.75 16.81
CA LYS A 227 5.34 5.22 16.99
C LYS A 227 4.37 6.25 17.56
N ALA A 228 4.82 7.07 18.51
CA ALA A 228 3.99 8.13 19.09
C ALA A 228 3.53 9.16 18.04
N LEU A 229 4.44 9.60 17.16
CA LEU A 229 4.12 10.54 16.08
C LEU A 229 3.22 9.91 15.00
N PHE A 230 3.45 8.63 14.70
CA PHE A 230 2.61 7.91 13.77
C PHE A 230 1.17 7.82 14.27
N ASN A 231 0.97 7.49 15.54
CA ASN A 231 -0.36 7.39 16.14
C ASN A 231 -1.16 8.71 16.08
N GLU A 232 -0.48 9.88 16.08
CA GLU A 232 -1.15 11.18 15.94
C GLU A 232 -1.70 11.41 14.52
N ILE A 233 -1.16 10.72 13.52
CA ILE A 233 -1.54 10.87 12.11
C ILE A 233 -2.32 9.67 11.57
N ASP A 234 -2.39 8.57 12.30
CA ASP A 234 -3.18 7.39 11.93
C ASP A 234 -4.67 7.64 12.20
N VAL A 235 -5.33 8.31 11.28
CA VAL A 235 -6.77 8.69 11.36
C VAL A 235 -7.69 7.49 11.58
N LEU A 236 -7.26 6.29 11.22
CA LEU A 236 -8.05 5.06 11.32
C LEU A 236 -7.66 4.19 12.52
N GLY A 237 -6.56 4.48 13.19
CA GLY A 237 -6.08 3.75 14.37
C GLY A 237 -5.73 2.28 14.10
N ASN A 238 -5.41 1.91 12.87
CA ASN A 238 -5.22 0.52 12.47
C ASN A 238 -3.74 0.14 12.28
N ASN A 239 -2.82 1.06 12.51
CA ASN A 239 -1.37 0.85 12.43
C ASN A 239 -0.89 0.28 11.08
N GLN A 240 -1.58 0.61 9.99
CA GLN A 240 -1.19 0.22 8.63
C GLN A 240 -0.33 1.30 7.98
N PRO A 241 0.44 0.95 6.93
CA PRO A 241 1.15 1.94 6.12
C PRO A 241 0.22 3.04 5.62
N ILE A 242 0.74 4.26 5.59
CA ILE A 242 0.04 5.42 5.06
C ILE A 242 0.74 5.82 3.76
N LEU A 243 0.04 5.70 2.63
CA LEU A 243 0.51 6.21 1.35
C LEU A 243 0.08 7.68 1.20
N VAL A 244 1.01 8.58 0.95
CA VAL A 244 0.71 9.96 0.59
C VAL A 244 0.67 10.09 -0.92
N ILE A 245 -0.38 10.73 -1.40
CA ILE A 245 -0.67 10.89 -2.83
C ILE A 245 -0.92 12.35 -3.20
N ASP A 246 -0.64 12.70 -4.44
CA ASP A 246 -1.26 13.85 -5.08
C ASP A 246 -2.71 13.52 -5.40
N VAL A 247 -3.60 14.48 -5.29
CA VAL A 247 -4.99 14.29 -5.68
C VAL A 247 -5.25 14.92 -7.03
N PRO A 248 -6.03 14.26 -7.90
CA PRO A 248 -6.46 14.86 -9.16
C PRO A 248 -7.25 16.16 -8.92
N PRO A 249 -7.14 17.16 -9.77
CA PRO A 249 -7.94 18.37 -9.68
C PRO A 249 -9.43 18.03 -9.89
N ILE A 250 -10.31 18.64 -9.09
CA ILE A 250 -11.75 18.59 -9.30
C ILE A 250 -12.11 19.82 -10.13
N THR A 251 -12.52 19.61 -11.38
CA THR A 251 -12.87 20.68 -12.29
C THR A 251 -14.31 21.18 -12.07
N PRO A 252 -14.62 22.46 -12.34
CA PRO A 252 -15.99 22.93 -12.32
C PRO A 252 -16.89 22.10 -13.23
N TRP A 253 -18.09 21.79 -12.77
CA TRP A 253 -19.06 21.06 -13.58
C TRP A 253 -19.53 21.92 -14.77
N ASN A 254 -19.36 21.41 -15.97
CA ASN A 254 -19.73 22.10 -17.21
C ASN A 254 -21.19 21.92 -17.60
N MET A 255 -21.99 21.21 -16.79
CA MET A 255 -23.42 20.94 -17.04
C MET A 255 -23.72 20.12 -18.31
N ASP A 256 -22.72 19.50 -18.89
CA ASP A 256 -22.83 18.66 -20.08
C ASP A 256 -22.34 17.24 -19.72
N THR A 257 -23.25 16.41 -19.23
CA THR A 257 -22.95 15.03 -18.86
C THR A 257 -23.89 14.10 -19.61
N GLN A 258 -23.32 13.11 -20.29
CA GLN A 258 -24.09 12.03 -20.93
C GLN A 258 -24.35 10.91 -19.92
N GLY A 259 -25.53 10.30 -20.01
CA GLY A 259 -25.96 9.24 -19.11
C GLY A 259 -26.35 9.77 -17.72
N LEU A 260 -26.44 8.84 -16.75
CA LEU A 260 -26.74 9.21 -15.37
C LEU A 260 -25.49 9.81 -14.69
N SER A 261 -25.66 10.99 -14.13
CA SER A 261 -24.66 11.62 -13.24
C SER A 261 -25.17 11.61 -11.82
N LEU A 262 -24.30 11.41 -10.85
CA LEU A 262 -24.66 11.45 -9.42
C LEU A 262 -24.21 12.78 -8.79
N MET A 263 -25.14 13.52 -8.18
CA MET A 263 -24.85 14.73 -7.40
C MET A 263 -24.88 14.41 -5.90
N ILE A 264 -23.76 14.67 -5.21
CA ILE A 264 -23.53 14.32 -3.81
C ILE A 264 -23.48 15.59 -2.94
N PRO A 265 -24.43 15.79 -2.01
CA PRO A 265 -24.45 16.91 -1.08
C PRO A 265 -23.90 16.59 0.32
N PHE A 266 -23.49 15.36 0.60
CA PHE A 266 -23.19 14.87 1.94
C PHE A 266 -22.04 15.61 2.63
N GLN A 267 -22.22 15.96 3.91
CA GLN A 267 -21.21 16.62 4.73
C GLN A 267 -20.28 15.65 5.45
N ASP A 268 -20.69 14.39 5.62
CA ASP A 268 -19.83 13.34 6.17
C ASP A 268 -18.97 12.71 5.04
N PRO A 269 -17.65 12.72 5.16
CA PRO A 269 -16.78 12.08 4.16
C PRO A 269 -17.00 10.58 4.04
N VAL A 270 -17.51 9.90 5.06
CA VAL A 270 -17.85 8.47 4.98
C VAL A 270 -19.02 8.26 4.02
N ASN A 271 -20.06 9.09 4.11
CA ASN A 271 -21.21 9.05 3.22
C ASN A 271 -20.84 9.42 1.78
N VAL A 272 -19.97 10.43 1.60
CA VAL A 272 -19.44 10.77 0.25
C VAL A 272 -18.73 9.57 -0.38
N GLY A 273 -17.83 8.92 0.34
CA GLY A 273 -17.11 7.76 -0.17
C GLY A 273 -18.03 6.55 -0.46
N ALA A 274 -19.00 6.28 0.41
CA ALA A 274 -19.97 5.21 0.22
C ALA A 274 -20.84 5.45 -1.02
N ALA A 275 -21.29 6.70 -1.24
CA ALA A 275 -22.04 7.10 -2.43
C ALA A 275 -21.22 6.90 -3.71
N ILE A 276 -19.97 7.36 -3.74
CA ILE A 276 -19.06 7.16 -4.87
C ILE A 276 -18.88 5.67 -5.17
N ARG A 277 -18.68 4.85 -4.13
CA ARG A 277 -18.53 3.40 -4.29
C ARG A 277 -19.76 2.76 -4.94
N SER A 278 -20.94 3.11 -4.46
CA SER A 278 -22.19 2.58 -5.02
C SER A 278 -22.39 3.04 -6.47
N ALA A 279 -22.12 4.30 -6.78
CA ALA A 279 -22.24 4.84 -8.13
C ALA A 279 -21.32 4.11 -9.13
N VAL A 280 -20.03 4.01 -8.81
CA VAL A 280 -19.05 3.31 -9.65
C VAL A 280 -19.39 1.83 -9.81
N ALA A 281 -19.89 1.17 -8.75
CA ALA A 281 -20.30 -0.23 -8.79
C ALA A 281 -21.46 -0.48 -9.76
N PHE A 282 -22.36 0.50 -9.94
CA PHE A 282 -23.47 0.43 -10.89
C PHE A 282 -23.20 1.12 -12.24
N GLY A 283 -21.94 1.51 -12.51
CA GLY A 283 -21.55 2.07 -13.81
C GLY A 283 -21.73 3.59 -13.96
N VAL A 284 -22.09 4.30 -12.88
CA VAL A 284 -22.15 5.77 -12.89
C VAL A 284 -20.79 6.36 -12.63
N ASN A 285 -20.17 6.93 -13.68
CA ASN A 285 -18.80 7.43 -13.63
C ASN A 285 -18.69 8.95 -13.48
N ASN A 286 -19.78 9.71 -13.72
CA ASN A 286 -19.83 11.16 -13.56
C ASN A 286 -20.37 11.52 -12.17
N ILE A 287 -19.51 12.03 -11.29
CA ILE A 287 -19.86 12.36 -9.91
C ILE A 287 -19.71 13.85 -9.68
N ILE A 288 -20.77 14.52 -9.29
CA ILE A 288 -20.85 15.94 -9.03
C ILE A 288 -20.83 16.16 -7.52
N ILE A 289 -19.75 16.70 -6.99
CA ILE A 289 -19.58 16.99 -5.57
C ILE A 289 -20.07 18.41 -5.30
N CYS A 290 -21.14 18.58 -4.54
CA CYS A 290 -21.65 19.89 -4.16
C CYS A 290 -20.60 20.71 -3.41
N LYS A 291 -20.59 22.04 -3.59
CA LYS A 291 -19.57 22.92 -3.01
C LYS A 291 -19.45 22.79 -1.48
N ASN A 292 -20.57 22.52 -0.79
CA ASN A 292 -20.64 22.36 0.66
C ASN A 292 -20.51 20.90 1.11
N ALA A 293 -20.35 19.95 0.20
CA ALA A 293 -20.13 18.55 0.53
C ALA A 293 -18.72 18.31 1.08
N ALA A 294 -18.56 17.21 1.80
CA ALA A 294 -17.25 16.78 2.26
C ALA A 294 -16.32 16.50 1.09
N TYR A 295 -15.02 16.68 1.32
CA TYR A 295 -14.03 16.51 0.28
C TYR A 295 -13.88 15.02 -0.11
N PRO A 296 -14.03 14.64 -1.39
CA PRO A 296 -14.03 13.24 -1.80
C PRO A 296 -12.65 12.57 -1.64
N PHE A 297 -11.57 13.34 -1.63
CA PHE A 297 -10.23 12.85 -1.31
C PHE A 297 -9.86 12.99 0.18
N HIS A 298 -10.83 13.22 1.07
CA HIS A 298 -10.58 13.07 2.51
C HIS A 298 -10.23 11.59 2.82
N PRO A 299 -9.27 11.29 3.72
CA PRO A 299 -8.84 9.91 4.00
C PRO A 299 -9.98 8.95 4.34
N LYS A 300 -10.99 9.43 5.09
CA LYS A 300 -12.20 8.66 5.41
C LYS A 300 -13.07 8.39 4.17
N ALA A 301 -13.16 9.34 3.22
CA ALA A 301 -13.90 9.16 1.98
C ALA A 301 -13.19 8.17 1.05
N ILE A 302 -11.87 8.29 0.88
CA ILE A 302 -11.07 7.31 0.13
C ILE A 302 -11.27 5.91 0.71
N ARG A 303 -11.24 5.77 2.03
CA ARG A 303 -11.43 4.49 2.70
C ARG A 303 -12.82 3.91 2.48
N SER A 304 -13.89 4.70 2.68
CA SER A 304 -15.27 4.25 2.52
C SER A 304 -15.63 3.96 1.06
N SER A 305 -15.01 4.68 0.11
CA SER A 305 -15.13 4.36 -1.32
C SER A 305 -14.38 3.09 -1.71
N ALA A 306 -13.54 2.52 -0.83
CA ALA A 306 -12.63 1.41 -1.14
C ALA A 306 -11.75 1.69 -2.37
N GLY A 307 -11.37 2.95 -2.61
CA GLY A 307 -10.58 3.37 -3.78
C GLY A 307 -11.39 3.76 -5.01
N ALA A 308 -12.70 3.52 -5.04
CA ALA A 308 -13.56 3.84 -6.20
C ALA A 308 -13.48 5.32 -6.63
N VAL A 309 -13.11 6.21 -5.72
CA VAL A 309 -12.91 7.65 -6.01
C VAL A 309 -11.85 7.92 -7.09
N PHE A 310 -10.95 6.98 -7.35
CA PHE A 310 -9.94 7.09 -8.40
C PHE A 310 -10.38 6.51 -9.75
N HIS A 311 -11.58 5.91 -9.80
CA HIS A 311 -12.15 5.28 -11.00
C HIS A 311 -13.34 6.02 -11.58
N CYS A 312 -13.55 7.28 -11.17
CA CYS A 312 -14.65 8.12 -11.68
C CYS A 312 -14.17 9.53 -11.99
N THR A 313 -14.96 10.25 -12.75
CA THR A 313 -14.74 11.68 -13.02
C THR A 313 -15.45 12.50 -11.94
N LEU A 314 -14.69 13.34 -11.26
CA LEU A 314 -15.20 14.22 -10.22
C LEU A 314 -15.37 15.64 -10.74
N TRP A 315 -16.57 16.20 -10.54
CA TRP A 315 -16.92 17.57 -10.89
C TRP A 315 -17.26 18.37 -9.64
N GLN A 316 -16.88 19.64 -9.61
CA GLN A 316 -17.28 20.59 -8.58
C GLN A 316 -18.66 21.17 -8.94
N GLY A 317 -19.68 20.76 -8.19
CA GLY A 317 -21.05 21.22 -8.34
C GLY A 317 -21.37 22.52 -7.59
N PRO A 318 -22.63 22.99 -7.71
CA PRO A 318 -23.12 24.19 -7.02
C PRO A 318 -23.26 23.98 -5.51
N PRO A 319 -23.41 25.02 -4.72
CA PRO A 319 -23.82 24.94 -3.33
C PRO A 319 -25.32 24.64 -3.23
N LEU A 320 -25.72 23.64 -2.44
CA LEU A 320 -27.15 23.28 -2.28
C LEU A 320 -27.88 24.04 -1.17
N TYR A 321 -27.15 24.65 -0.22
CA TYR A 321 -27.73 25.22 1.01
C TYR A 321 -27.75 26.74 1.09
N GLN A 322 -27.25 27.48 0.09
CA GLN A 322 -27.27 28.93 0.07
C GLN A 322 -28.28 29.41 -0.96
N HIS A 323 -29.36 30.03 -0.48
CA HIS A 323 -30.36 30.81 -1.22
C HIS A 323 -30.51 30.37 -2.69
N GLN A 324 -31.34 29.37 -2.89
CA GLN A 324 -31.72 28.80 -4.18
C GLN A 324 -30.57 28.86 -5.20
N PRO A 325 -29.89 27.79 -5.49
CA PRO A 325 -29.29 27.75 -6.78
C PRO A 325 -30.47 28.00 -7.72
N ASP A 326 -30.43 29.04 -8.52
CA ASP A 326 -31.02 28.97 -9.81
C ASP A 326 -30.40 27.72 -10.44
N PHE A 327 -31.02 26.54 -10.18
CA PHE A 327 -30.66 25.33 -10.92
C PHE A 327 -30.97 25.73 -12.36
N ILE A 328 -29.93 26.14 -12.99
CA ILE A 328 -29.81 26.54 -14.35
C ILE A 328 -30.66 25.56 -15.16
N GLU A 329 -31.35 26.05 -16.14
CA GLU A 329 -32.06 25.25 -17.12
C GLU A 329 -31.09 24.21 -17.68
N LEU A 330 -31.08 23.04 -17.04
CA LEU A 330 -30.37 21.87 -17.56
C LEU A 330 -31.21 21.32 -18.70
N SER A 331 -30.54 20.83 -19.73
CA SER A 331 -31.18 20.16 -20.88
C SER A 331 -31.78 18.80 -20.50
N TYR A 332 -31.48 18.31 -19.28
CA TYR A 332 -31.91 17.01 -18.75
C TYR A 332 -32.44 17.14 -17.30
N PRO A 333 -33.33 16.22 -16.85
CA PRO A 333 -33.98 16.32 -15.57
C PRO A 333 -33.07 16.03 -14.38
N ILE A 334 -33.32 16.72 -13.25
CA ILE A 334 -32.80 16.36 -11.95
C ILE A 334 -33.80 15.46 -11.25
N ILE A 335 -33.35 14.29 -10.84
CA ILE A 335 -34.12 13.30 -10.06
C ILE A 335 -33.66 13.40 -8.62
N ALA A 336 -34.55 13.83 -7.74
CA ALA A 336 -34.23 14.03 -6.32
C ALA A 336 -34.86 12.89 -5.49
N LEU A 337 -34.03 12.21 -4.69
CA LEU A 337 -34.53 11.23 -3.73
C LEU A 337 -35.12 11.97 -2.52
N ASP A 338 -36.43 11.80 -2.31
CA ASP A 338 -37.18 12.47 -1.24
C ASP A 338 -38.15 11.48 -0.56
N LEU A 339 -38.67 11.87 0.59
CA LEU A 339 -39.70 11.08 1.31
C LEU A 339 -41.04 11.10 0.56
N GLU A 340 -41.29 12.16 -0.21
CA GLU A 340 -42.50 12.34 -1.02
C GLU A 340 -42.14 12.41 -2.50
N GLY A 341 -42.90 11.76 -3.36
CA GLY A 341 -42.65 11.76 -4.80
C GLY A 341 -43.27 10.57 -5.54
N ILE A 342 -42.82 10.37 -6.75
CA ILE A 342 -43.21 9.19 -7.56
C ILE A 342 -42.54 7.97 -6.95
N ASN A 343 -43.31 6.89 -6.76
CA ASN A 343 -42.76 5.64 -6.25
C ASN A 343 -41.71 5.11 -7.22
N ILE A 344 -40.54 4.73 -6.70
CA ILE A 344 -39.39 4.25 -7.51
C ILE A 344 -39.80 3.02 -8.38
N TYR A 345 -40.74 2.21 -7.94
CA TYR A 345 -41.24 1.06 -8.72
C TYR A 345 -42.00 1.45 -10.00
N ASP A 346 -42.59 2.66 -9.98
CA ASP A 346 -43.40 3.19 -11.10
C ASP A 346 -42.61 4.23 -11.91
N PHE A 347 -41.36 4.53 -11.50
CA PHE A 347 -40.52 5.54 -12.13
C PHE A 347 -39.61 4.93 -13.18
N THR A 348 -39.64 5.48 -14.40
CA THR A 348 -38.68 5.13 -15.46
C THR A 348 -37.60 6.18 -15.54
N PHE A 349 -36.35 5.77 -15.36
CA PHE A 349 -35.21 6.65 -15.43
C PHE A 349 -34.97 7.11 -16.88
N PRO A 350 -34.79 8.44 -17.11
CA PRO A 350 -34.35 8.94 -18.40
C PRO A 350 -32.92 8.48 -18.73
N GLU A 351 -32.57 8.48 -20.01
CA GLU A 351 -31.24 8.14 -20.49
C GLU A 351 -30.20 9.11 -19.92
N ASP A 352 -30.45 10.40 -20.01
CA ASP A 352 -29.59 11.47 -19.44
C ASP A 352 -30.32 12.10 -18.25
N ALA A 353 -29.68 12.10 -17.08
CA ALA A 353 -30.24 12.69 -15.88
C ALA A 353 -29.15 12.96 -14.81
N VAL A 354 -29.48 13.82 -13.86
CA VAL A 354 -28.75 13.98 -12.62
C VAL A 354 -29.54 13.38 -11.47
N LEU A 355 -29.01 12.31 -10.87
CA LEU A 355 -29.56 11.77 -9.62
C LEU A 355 -28.98 12.57 -8.43
N LEU A 356 -29.83 13.30 -7.75
CA LEU A 356 -29.48 14.04 -6.54
C LEU A 356 -29.77 13.17 -5.33
N ALA A 357 -28.70 12.84 -4.58
CA ALA A 357 -28.86 12.12 -3.32
C ALA A 357 -29.62 12.97 -2.29
N GLY A 358 -30.48 12.32 -1.51
CA GLY A 358 -31.23 12.98 -0.43
C GLY A 358 -30.30 13.64 0.59
N VAL A 359 -30.72 14.77 1.13
CA VAL A 359 -29.94 15.53 2.15
C VAL A 359 -30.36 15.08 3.53
N GLU A 360 -29.37 14.93 4.42
CA GLU A 360 -29.63 14.64 5.82
C GLU A 360 -30.22 15.89 6.52
N GLY A 361 -31.30 15.74 7.27
CA GLY A 361 -31.90 16.76 8.12
C GLY A 361 -33.04 17.58 7.49
N GLN A 362 -32.75 18.66 6.79
CA GLN A 362 -33.79 19.61 6.35
C GLN A 362 -34.54 19.21 5.04
N GLY A 363 -34.20 18.08 4.43
CA GLY A 363 -34.79 17.63 3.17
C GLY A 363 -34.44 18.52 1.97
N LEU A 364 -34.97 18.14 0.78
CA LEU A 364 -34.75 18.82 -0.49
C LEU A 364 -35.85 19.84 -0.82
N HIS A 365 -36.65 20.29 0.18
CA HIS A 365 -37.84 21.12 -0.03
C HIS A 365 -37.58 22.44 -0.78
N SER A 366 -36.37 22.94 -0.77
CA SER A 366 -35.99 24.19 -1.45
C SER A 366 -35.63 24.05 -2.92
N ILE A 367 -35.50 22.82 -3.43
CA ILE A 367 -35.11 22.60 -4.84
C ILE A 367 -36.36 22.60 -5.71
N LYS A 368 -36.48 23.63 -6.55
CA LYS A 368 -37.52 23.73 -7.57
C LYS A 368 -37.05 23.03 -8.86
N ASN A 369 -38.02 22.62 -9.71
CA ASN A 369 -37.75 22.02 -11.01
C ASN A 369 -36.97 20.67 -10.97
N CYS A 370 -37.27 19.81 -9.98
CA CYS A 370 -36.77 18.45 -9.94
C CYS A 370 -37.91 17.44 -9.89
N ILE A 371 -37.68 16.26 -10.43
CA ILE A 371 -38.59 15.12 -10.30
C ILE A 371 -38.25 14.45 -8.96
N ARG A 372 -39.26 14.39 -8.07
CA ARG A 372 -39.07 13.71 -6.77
C ARG A 372 -39.45 12.25 -6.91
N VAL A 373 -38.53 11.40 -6.41
CA VAL A 373 -38.73 9.94 -6.41
C VAL A 373 -38.57 9.45 -4.96
N THR A 374 -39.53 8.65 -4.54
CA THR A 374 -39.57 8.08 -3.19
C THR A 374 -39.34 6.57 -3.20
N ILE A 375 -38.68 6.09 -2.18
CA ILE A 375 -38.51 4.65 -1.91
C ILE A 375 -39.58 4.28 -0.85
N PRO A 376 -40.52 3.40 -1.13
CA PRO A 376 -41.49 2.98 -0.16
C PRO A 376 -40.86 2.25 1.00
N ILE A 377 -41.11 2.73 2.21
CA ILE A 377 -40.57 2.15 3.46
C ILE A 377 -41.73 1.90 4.45
N GLN A 378 -41.51 1.01 5.38
CA GLN A 378 -42.47 0.69 6.44
C GLN A 378 -41.79 0.87 7.80
N VAL A 379 -42.56 1.26 8.81
CA VAL A 379 -42.12 1.29 10.23
C VAL A 379 -41.14 2.43 10.59
N VAL A 380 -40.18 2.77 9.75
CA VAL A 380 -39.21 3.84 10.00
C VAL A 380 -39.55 5.08 9.18
N GLU A 381 -39.13 6.28 9.68
CA GLU A 381 -39.44 7.55 9.01
C GLU A 381 -38.57 7.79 7.76
N SER A 382 -37.33 7.29 7.76
CA SER A 382 -36.40 7.45 6.63
C SER A 382 -35.34 6.36 6.61
N LEU A 383 -34.72 6.17 5.42
CA LEU A 383 -33.51 5.38 5.24
C LEU A 383 -32.27 6.26 5.41
N ASN A 384 -31.15 5.65 5.75
CA ASN A 384 -29.85 6.32 5.58
C ASN A 384 -29.68 6.76 4.12
N ALA A 385 -29.22 7.98 3.88
CA ALA A 385 -29.18 8.61 2.57
C ALA A 385 -28.32 7.81 1.56
N THR A 386 -27.21 7.19 1.97
CA THR A 386 -26.39 6.34 1.09
C THR A 386 -27.05 5.00 0.76
N VAL A 387 -27.89 4.48 1.67
CA VAL A 387 -28.68 3.27 1.42
C VAL A 387 -29.79 3.58 0.40
N ALA A 388 -30.54 4.66 0.59
CA ALA A 388 -31.55 5.11 -0.35
C ALA A 388 -30.96 5.34 -1.75
N LEU A 389 -29.80 6.01 -1.82
CA LEU A 389 -29.06 6.21 -3.05
C LEU A 389 -28.69 4.90 -3.73
N SER A 390 -28.19 3.92 -2.96
CA SER A 390 -27.78 2.62 -3.52
C SER A 390 -28.96 1.84 -4.11
N ILE A 391 -30.14 1.95 -3.51
CA ILE A 391 -31.39 1.36 -4.04
C ILE A 391 -31.76 2.03 -5.37
N ALA A 392 -31.71 3.36 -5.43
CA ALA A 392 -32.04 4.08 -6.66
C ALA A 392 -31.05 3.78 -7.80
N LEU A 393 -29.77 3.69 -7.50
CA LEU A 393 -28.73 3.29 -8.47
C LEU A 393 -28.91 1.86 -8.97
N TYR A 394 -29.31 0.94 -8.08
CA TYR A 394 -29.63 -0.43 -8.47
C TYR A 394 -30.84 -0.48 -9.40
N GLU A 395 -31.91 0.26 -9.09
CA GLU A 395 -33.11 0.28 -9.93
C GLU A 395 -32.83 0.89 -11.31
N TRP A 396 -32.05 1.99 -11.36
CA TRP A 396 -31.57 2.56 -12.62
C TRP A 396 -30.76 1.53 -13.44
N HIS A 397 -29.79 0.90 -12.80
CA HIS A 397 -28.91 -0.10 -13.46
C HIS A 397 -29.73 -1.28 -14.00
N LYS A 398 -30.71 -1.76 -13.25
CA LYS A 398 -31.63 -2.81 -13.67
C LYS A 398 -32.40 -2.39 -14.92
N GLN A 399 -32.94 -1.17 -14.97
CA GLN A 399 -33.72 -0.67 -16.12
C GLN A 399 -32.84 -0.54 -17.37
N THR A 400 -31.60 -0.06 -17.23
CA THR A 400 -30.66 0.12 -18.35
C THR A 400 -30.07 -1.19 -18.86
N THR A 401 -29.84 -2.17 -17.99
CA THR A 401 -29.23 -3.47 -18.38
C THR A 401 -30.21 -4.46 -18.95
N ILE A 402 -31.50 -4.40 -18.57
CA ILE A 402 -32.58 -5.31 -19.10
C ILE A 402 -33.12 -4.80 -20.45
N SER A 403 -32.88 -3.53 -20.78
CA SER A 403 -33.31 -2.92 -22.04
C SER A 403 -32.34 -3.14 -23.21
N CYS A 404 -31.20 -3.81 -22.96
CA CYS A 404 -30.24 -4.31 -23.94
C CYS A 404 -30.42 -5.83 -24.12
#